data_3fd2598002e2b322fdffaab318f1f9d3
#
_entry.id   3fd2598002e2b322fdffaab318f1f9d3
#
_cell.length_a   1.000
_cell.length_b   1.000
_cell.length_c   1.000
_cell.angle_alpha   90.00
_cell.angle_beta   90.00
_cell.angle_gamma   90.00
#
_symmetry.space_group_name_H-M   'P 1'
#
loop_
_entity.id
_entity.type
_entity.pdbx_description
1 polymer ?
#
loop_
_entity_poly.entity_id
_entity_poly.type
_entity_poly.pdbx_seq_one_letter_code
_entity_poly.pdbx_strand_id
1 'polypeptide(L)'
;MISTMSTENFDRMISLTKTCMLILGFYIVMQAMVTVTQNKLNGLRQELAAQNSYQPTAADKTKQLDCLTKNIYWEAATEPFEGKVAVAQVTLNRVESGKFGDSICGVVYQKNIIYEKLICQFSWVCEGTWKTKPVMSKHYAESEEVAKKVLFENFRLPSLSQAMYYHADYVNPRWGKEKVTKIGQHIFYKE
;
A
#
# COMPACT_ATOMS: atom_id res chain seq x y z
N MET A 1 24.08 -55.08 -58.71
CA MET A 1 23.53 -55.65 -57.48
C MET A 1 22.81 -54.57 -56.71
N ILE A 2 21.48 -54.53 -56.78
CA ILE A 2 20.66 -53.62 -56.00
C ILE A 2 20.30 -54.40 -54.71
N SER A 3 20.93 -54.09 -53.61
CA SER A 3 20.62 -54.71 -52.30
C SER A 3 19.22 -54.31 -51.90
N THR A 4 18.26 -55.23 -51.88
CA THR A 4 16.92 -55.03 -51.36
C THR A 4 17.01 -54.85 -49.84
N MET A 5 16.74 -53.69 -49.34
CA MET A 5 16.65 -53.41 -47.89
C MET A 5 15.50 -54.23 -47.32
N SER A 6 15.72 -54.98 -46.23
CA SER A 6 14.70 -55.78 -45.57
C SER A 6 13.60 -54.89 -45.08
N THR A 7 12.34 -55.32 -45.20
CA THR A 7 11.14 -54.62 -44.73
C THR A 7 11.25 -54.22 -43.26
N GLU A 8 11.85 -55.03 -42.41
CA GLU A 8 12.10 -54.71 -40.97
C GLU A 8 13.01 -53.52 -40.76
N ASN A 9 14.04 -53.34 -41.60
CA ASN A 9 14.93 -52.17 -41.51
C ASN A 9 14.24 -50.88 -41.97
N PHE A 10 13.31 -50.98 -42.89
CA PHE A 10 12.52 -49.87 -43.39
C PHE A 10 11.52 -49.40 -42.29
N ASP A 11 10.82 -50.33 -41.64
CA ASP A 11 9.88 -50.01 -40.55
C ASP A 11 10.59 -49.45 -39.31
N ARG A 12 11.76 -49.94 -38.98
CA ARG A 12 12.61 -49.36 -37.91
C ARG A 12 13.04 -47.95 -38.23
N MET A 13 13.38 -47.66 -39.48
CA MET A 13 13.78 -46.34 -39.92
C MET A 13 12.61 -45.34 -39.86
N ILE A 14 11.39 -45.73 -40.25
CA ILE A 14 10.16 -44.95 -40.12
C ILE A 14 9.82 -44.69 -38.65
N SER A 15 9.97 -45.68 -37.78
CA SER A 15 9.72 -45.53 -36.33
C SER A 15 10.71 -44.54 -35.70
N LEU A 16 11.99 -44.63 -36.03
CA LEU A 16 13.03 -43.70 -35.57
C LEU A 16 12.79 -42.26 -36.03
N THR A 17 12.36 -42.06 -37.27
CA THR A 17 12.06 -40.72 -37.78
C THR A 17 10.83 -40.10 -37.09
N LYS A 18 9.79 -40.90 -36.81
CA LYS A 18 8.61 -40.47 -36.05
C LYS A 18 8.97 -40.04 -34.62
N THR A 19 9.78 -40.84 -33.91
CA THR A 19 10.26 -40.52 -32.57
C THR A 19 11.13 -39.27 -32.54
N CYS A 20 12.04 -39.09 -33.49
CA CYS A 20 12.83 -37.88 -33.62
C CYS A 20 11.98 -36.64 -33.86
N MET A 21 10.95 -36.71 -34.73
CA MET A 21 10.02 -35.60 -34.98
C MET A 21 9.21 -35.25 -33.73
N LEU A 22 8.76 -36.22 -32.94
CA LEU A 22 8.05 -35.97 -31.67
C LEU A 22 8.95 -35.29 -30.64
N ILE A 23 10.21 -35.75 -30.51
CA ILE A 23 11.19 -35.13 -29.59
C ILE A 23 11.48 -33.67 -30.03
N LEU A 24 11.68 -33.47 -31.33
CA LEU A 24 11.92 -32.13 -31.88
C LEU A 24 10.70 -31.18 -31.63
N GLY A 25 9.51 -31.69 -31.87
CA GLY A 25 8.26 -30.94 -31.60
C GLY A 25 8.12 -30.58 -30.10
N PHE A 26 8.39 -31.56 -29.22
CA PHE A 26 8.40 -31.31 -27.77
C PHE A 26 9.45 -30.25 -27.36
N TYR A 27 10.66 -30.33 -27.93
CA TYR A 27 11.73 -29.38 -27.69
C TYR A 27 11.33 -27.94 -28.10
N ILE A 28 10.72 -27.79 -29.28
CA ILE A 28 10.25 -26.49 -29.77
C ILE A 28 9.17 -25.89 -28.83
N VAL A 29 8.22 -26.71 -28.40
CA VAL A 29 7.17 -26.26 -27.46
C VAL A 29 7.78 -25.84 -26.12
N MET A 30 8.72 -26.60 -25.58
CA MET A 30 9.44 -26.26 -24.35
C MET A 30 10.21 -24.95 -24.49
N GLN A 31 10.90 -24.73 -25.59
CA GLN A 31 11.60 -23.46 -25.85
C GLN A 31 10.64 -22.28 -25.94
N ALA A 32 9.50 -22.45 -26.60
CA ALA A 32 8.47 -21.42 -26.66
C ALA A 32 7.90 -21.09 -25.26
N MET A 33 7.65 -22.07 -24.41
CA MET A 33 7.21 -21.84 -23.03
C MET A 33 8.26 -21.10 -22.20
N VAL A 34 9.54 -21.48 -22.33
CA VAL A 34 10.64 -20.79 -21.62
C VAL A 34 10.73 -19.33 -22.04
N THR A 35 10.65 -19.04 -23.34
CA THR A 35 10.73 -17.65 -23.85
C THR A 35 9.55 -16.79 -23.38
N VAL A 36 8.32 -17.32 -23.39
CA VAL A 36 7.13 -16.61 -22.89
C VAL A 36 7.27 -16.32 -21.39
N THR A 37 7.74 -17.30 -20.62
CA THR A 37 7.92 -17.13 -19.15
C THR A 37 9.00 -16.10 -18.84
N GLN A 38 10.12 -16.12 -19.57
CA GLN A 38 11.20 -15.15 -19.38
C GLN A 38 10.77 -13.73 -19.77
N ASN A 39 10.01 -13.57 -20.86
CA ASN A 39 9.48 -12.26 -21.26
C ASN A 39 8.55 -11.68 -20.19
N LYS A 40 7.69 -12.51 -19.61
CA LYS A 40 6.81 -12.09 -18.51
C LYS A 40 7.59 -11.71 -17.25
N LEU A 41 8.60 -12.49 -16.89
CA LEU A 41 9.50 -12.19 -15.76
C LEU A 41 10.28 -10.90 -15.96
N ASN A 42 10.77 -10.65 -17.16
CA ASN A 42 11.48 -9.41 -17.48
C ASN A 42 10.55 -8.18 -17.43
N GLY A 43 9.31 -8.32 -17.90
CA GLY A 43 8.29 -7.27 -17.74
C GLY A 43 8.04 -6.92 -16.27
N LEU A 44 7.79 -7.95 -15.42
CA LEU A 44 7.61 -7.74 -13.98
C LEU A 44 8.84 -7.13 -13.29
N ARG A 45 10.05 -7.52 -13.70
CA ARG A 45 11.29 -6.92 -13.18
C ARG A 45 11.41 -5.45 -13.56
N GLN A 46 11.03 -5.07 -14.77
CA GLN A 46 11.03 -3.67 -15.22
C GLN A 46 10.00 -2.84 -14.45
N GLU A 47 8.80 -3.37 -14.23
CA GLU A 47 7.77 -2.71 -13.40
C GLU A 47 8.26 -2.50 -11.96
N LEU A 48 8.83 -3.54 -11.34
CA LEU A 48 9.42 -3.44 -10.00
C LEU A 48 10.59 -2.46 -9.94
N ALA A 49 11.45 -2.44 -10.95
CA ALA A 49 12.56 -1.50 -11.02
C ALA A 49 12.07 -0.06 -11.21
N ALA A 50 11.05 0.16 -12.03
CA ALA A 50 10.41 1.47 -12.21
C ALA A 50 9.74 1.95 -10.92
N GLN A 51 9.05 1.08 -10.21
CA GLN A 51 8.42 1.36 -8.91
C GLN A 51 9.47 1.67 -7.82
N ASN A 52 10.58 0.95 -7.82
CA ASN A 52 11.68 1.14 -6.86
C ASN A 52 12.56 2.36 -7.21
N SER A 53 12.52 2.86 -8.44
CA SER A 53 13.21 4.08 -8.88
C SER A 53 12.39 5.36 -8.64
N TYR A 54 11.10 5.25 -8.26
CA TYR A 54 10.29 6.41 -7.92
C TYR A 54 10.82 7.05 -6.65
N GLN A 55 11.55 8.14 -6.80
CA GLN A 55 11.93 9.01 -5.70
C GLN A 55 10.93 10.17 -5.63
N PRO A 56 10.14 10.29 -4.55
CA PRO A 56 9.18 11.38 -4.44
C PRO A 56 9.91 12.71 -4.51
N THR A 57 9.40 13.62 -5.34
CA THR A 57 9.97 14.96 -5.48
C THR A 57 9.91 15.74 -4.17
N ALA A 58 10.70 16.81 -4.04
CA ALA A 58 10.62 17.70 -2.88
C ALA A 58 9.21 18.27 -2.73
N ALA A 59 8.53 18.58 -3.83
CA ALA A 59 7.14 19.05 -3.82
C ALA A 59 6.18 17.99 -3.29
N ASP A 60 6.34 16.72 -3.66
CA ASP A 60 5.52 15.62 -3.15
C ASP A 60 5.72 15.44 -1.64
N LYS A 61 6.97 15.47 -1.18
CA LYS A 61 7.30 15.38 0.25
C LYS A 61 6.66 16.52 1.06
N THR A 62 6.74 17.75 0.56
CA THR A 62 6.11 18.92 1.19
C THR A 62 4.60 18.78 1.24
N LYS A 63 3.98 18.31 0.15
CA LYS A 63 2.53 18.07 0.09
C LYS A 63 2.08 16.99 1.10
N GLN A 64 2.79 15.87 1.19
CA GLN A 64 2.48 14.81 2.15
C GLN A 64 2.66 15.29 3.60
N LEU A 65 3.71 16.08 3.87
CA LEU A 65 3.93 16.72 5.17
C LEU A 65 2.76 17.64 5.54
N ASP A 66 2.33 18.51 4.64
CA ASP A 66 1.19 19.44 4.87
C ASP A 66 -0.10 18.68 5.19
N CYS A 67 -0.40 17.61 4.43
CA CYS A 67 -1.58 16.78 4.70
C CYS A 67 -1.50 16.12 6.09
N LEU A 68 -0.35 15.57 6.47
CA LEU A 68 -0.17 14.94 7.79
C LEU A 68 -0.26 15.97 8.91
N THR A 69 0.39 17.11 8.76
CA THR A 69 0.32 18.23 9.72
C THR A 69 -1.12 18.68 9.98
N LYS A 70 -1.88 18.89 8.92
CA LYS A 70 -3.30 19.26 9.02
C LYS A 70 -4.11 18.21 9.74
N ASN A 71 -3.88 16.93 9.43
CA ASN A 71 -4.60 15.86 10.10
C ASN A 71 -4.28 15.80 11.60
N ILE A 72 -3.01 15.87 11.98
CA ILE A 72 -2.61 15.90 13.39
C ILE A 72 -3.22 17.13 14.09
N TYR A 73 -3.19 18.29 13.45
CA TYR A 73 -3.74 19.52 14.01
C TYR A 73 -5.24 19.42 14.29
N TRP A 74 -6.03 18.97 13.31
CA TRP A 74 -7.48 18.93 13.46
C TRP A 74 -7.98 17.80 14.35
N GLU A 75 -7.23 16.71 14.47
CA GLU A 75 -7.60 15.54 15.26
C GLU A 75 -7.00 15.57 16.68
N ALA A 76 -5.83 16.16 16.86
CA ALA A 76 -5.02 15.99 18.06
C ALA A 76 -4.31 17.27 18.53
N ALA A 77 -4.77 18.48 18.18
CA ALA A 77 -4.07 19.73 18.50
C ALA A 77 -3.75 19.87 19.98
N THR A 78 -4.66 19.48 20.87
CA THR A 78 -4.55 19.58 22.34
C THR A 78 -4.03 18.32 23.01
N GLU A 79 -3.81 17.25 22.24
CA GLU A 79 -3.25 16.00 22.75
C GLU A 79 -1.78 16.16 23.16
N PRO A 80 -1.29 15.30 24.09
CA PRO A 80 0.15 15.21 24.37
C PRO A 80 0.92 14.76 23.12
N PHE A 81 2.25 14.87 23.16
CA PHE A 81 3.12 14.50 22.04
C PHE A 81 2.82 13.09 21.49
N GLU A 82 2.70 12.10 22.38
CA GLU A 82 2.39 10.71 22.03
C GLU A 82 1.03 10.57 21.36
N GLY A 83 0.03 11.37 21.78
CA GLY A 83 -1.31 11.40 21.14
C GLY A 83 -1.27 11.94 19.72
N LYS A 84 -0.48 12.99 19.48
CA LYS A 84 -0.22 13.53 18.14
C LYS A 84 0.52 12.51 17.26
N VAL A 85 1.55 11.84 17.81
CA VAL A 85 2.27 10.75 17.12
C VAL A 85 1.33 9.59 16.78
N ALA A 86 0.45 9.23 17.70
CA ALA A 86 -0.49 8.13 17.50
C ALA A 86 -1.45 8.37 16.32
N VAL A 87 -2.02 9.57 16.21
CA VAL A 87 -2.86 9.96 15.06
C VAL A 87 -2.06 9.94 13.75
N ALA A 88 -0.83 10.47 13.77
CA ALA A 88 0.06 10.43 12.62
C ALA A 88 0.37 8.99 12.18
N GLN A 89 0.72 8.14 13.15
CA GLN A 89 1.07 6.73 12.88
C GLN A 89 -0.10 5.93 12.31
N VAL A 90 -1.32 6.12 12.84
CA VAL A 90 -2.53 5.50 12.25
C VAL A 90 -2.71 5.91 10.79
N THR A 91 -2.46 7.18 10.46
CA THR A 91 -2.53 7.65 9.06
C THR A 91 -1.53 6.92 8.18
N LEU A 92 -0.29 6.72 8.64
CA LEU A 92 0.73 5.96 7.90
C LEU A 92 0.40 4.47 7.79
N ASN A 93 -0.04 3.84 8.88
CA ASN A 93 -0.47 2.43 8.86
C ASN A 93 -1.58 2.20 7.81
N ARG A 94 -2.50 3.17 7.66
CA ARG A 94 -3.55 3.13 6.64
C ARG A 94 -2.97 3.19 5.23
N VAL A 95 -1.99 4.06 4.98
CA VAL A 95 -1.27 4.11 3.69
C VAL A 95 -0.59 2.76 3.43
N GLU A 96 0.17 2.25 4.39
CA GLU A 96 0.91 0.99 4.29
C GLU A 96 0.00 -0.22 4.05
N SER A 97 -1.23 -0.20 4.61
CA SER A 97 -2.21 -1.26 4.40
C SER A 97 -2.79 -1.31 2.99
N GLY A 98 -2.73 -0.21 2.23
CA GLY A 98 -3.35 -0.06 0.92
C GLY A 98 -4.88 -0.07 0.90
N LYS A 99 -5.53 -0.21 2.08
CA LYS A 99 -7.00 -0.32 2.18
C LYS A 99 -7.72 1.03 2.17
N PHE A 100 -7.02 2.13 2.50
CA PHE A 100 -7.61 3.45 2.68
C PHE A 100 -7.18 4.45 1.61
N GLY A 101 -6.03 4.27 1.02
CA GLY A 101 -5.43 5.13 0.00
C GLY A 101 -3.94 4.83 -0.12
N ASP A 102 -3.33 5.31 -1.19
CA ASP A 102 -1.94 5.07 -1.59
C ASP A 102 -0.96 6.16 -1.13
N SER A 103 -1.47 7.19 -0.49
CA SER A 103 -0.68 8.34 -0.03
C SER A 103 -1.30 8.96 1.22
N ILE A 104 -0.52 9.73 1.97
CA ILE A 104 -1.01 10.43 3.17
C ILE A 104 -2.17 11.34 2.82
N CYS A 105 -2.04 12.15 1.77
CA CYS A 105 -3.13 13.01 1.31
C CYS A 105 -4.35 12.20 0.85
N GLY A 106 -4.13 11.06 0.18
CA GLY A 106 -5.19 10.13 -0.22
C GLY A 106 -5.99 9.62 0.97
N VAL A 107 -5.30 9.19 2.03
CA VAL A 107 -5.94 8.75 3.28
C VAL A 107 -6.64 9.90 4.00
N VAL A 108 -5.97 11.05 4.15
CA VAL A 108 -6.52 12.19 4.91
C VAL A 108 -7.79 12.75 4.27
N TYR A 109 -7.80 12.89 2.96
CA TYR A 109 -8.93 13.45 2.22
C TYR A 109 -9.88 12.41 1.62
N GLN A 110 -9.75 11.14 2.02
CA GLN A 110 -10.62 10.07 1.55
C GLN A 110 -12.09 10.34 1.88
N LYS A 111 -12.94 10.16 0.87
CA LYS A 111 -14.39 10.35 0.97
C LYS A 111 -15.09 9.14 0.37
N ASN A 112 -16.09 8.66 1.06
CA ASN A 112 -16.92 7.55 0.61
C ASN A 112 -18.40 7.97 0.60
N ILE A 113 -19.18 7.44 -0.32
CA ILE A 113 -20.64 7.60 -0.31
C ILE A 113 -21.22 6.28 0.20
N ILE A 114 -21.86 6.33 1.37
CA ILE A 114 -22.49 5.18 1.99
C ILE A 114 -23.95 5.54 2.25
N TYR A 115 -24.89 4.80 1.66
CA TYR A 115 -26.34 5.08 1.72
C TYR A 115 -26.65 6.55 1.39
N GLU A 116 -26.13 7.04 0.26
CA GLU A 116 -26.30 8.42 -0.24
C GLU A 116 -25.70 9.52 0.67
N LYS A 117 -25.02 9.16 1.74
CA LYS A 117 -24.35 10.08 2.63
C LYS A 117 -22.86 10.13 2.34
N LEU A 118 -22.34 11.38 2.24
CA LEU A 118 -20.89 11.62 2.14
C LEU A 118 -20.25 11.41 3.51
N ILE A 119 -19.33 10.45 3.59
CA ILE A 119 -18.57 10.14 4.81
C ILE A 119 -17.09 10.40 4.51
N CYS A 120 -16.47 11.26 5.30
CA CYS A 120 -15.03 11.52 5.26
C CYS A 120 -14.29 10.60 6.23
N GLN A 121 -13.08 10.20 5.85
CA GLN A 121 -12.21 9.39 6.70
C GLN A 121 -11.89 10.12 8.02
N PHE A 122 -11.73 11.44 7.97
CA PHE A 122 -11.60 12.34 9.09
C PHE A 122 -12.74 13.39 9.02
N SER A 123 -13.48 13.56 10.12
CA SER A 123 -14.71 14.34 10.13
C SER A 123 -14.50 15.79 9.73
N TRP A 124 -13.41 16.40 10.17
CA TRP A 124 -13.06 17.79 9.90
C TRP A 124 -12.99 18.12 8.40
N VAL A 125 -12.67 17.12 7.56
CA VAL A 125 -12.63 17.29 6.09
C VAL A 125 -14.02 17.55 5.51
N CYS A 126 -15.05 16.84 6.00
CA CYS A 126 -16.44 17.02 5.58
C CYS A 126 -17.09 18.25 6.22
N GLU A 127 -16.76 18.56 7.47
CA GLU A 127 -17.32 19.69 8.21
C GLU A 127 -16.96 21.05 7.58
N GLY A 128 -15.83 21.12 6.87
CA GLY A 128 -15.40 22.33 6.17
C GLY A 128 -14.96 23.47 7.09
N THR A 129 -15.01 23.28 8.41
CA THR A 129 -14.65 24.29 9.42
C THR A 129 -13.19 24.74 9.31
N TRP A 130 -12.32 23.86 8.81
CA TRP A 130 -10.91 24.16 8.54
C TRP A 130 -10.69 25.28 7.51
N LYS A 131 -11.70 25.63 6.72
CA LYS A 131 -11.64 26.73 5.75
C LYS A 131 -11.84 28.11 6.40
N THR A 132 -12.53 28.16 7.52
CA THR A 132 -13.00 29.42 8.15
C THR A 132 -12.43 29.64 9.54
N LYS A 133 -12.07 28.59 10.28
CA LYS A 133 -11.47 28.71 11.60
C LYS A 133 -10.01 29.13 11.50
N PRO A 134 -9.58 30.19 12.23
CA PRO A 134 -8.18 30.55 12.28
C PRO A 134 -7.34 29.41 12.91
N VAL A 135 -6.16 29.18 12.33
CA VAL A 135 -5.21 28.20 12.84
C VAL A 135 -4.47 28.81 14.04
N MET A 136 -4.45 28.09 15.16
CA MET A 136 -3.63 28.46 16.32
C MET A 136 -2.16 28.11 16.00
N SER A 137 -1.34 29.13 15.74
CA SER A 137 0.03 28.98 15.23
C SER A 137 0.90 28.05 16.07
N LYS A 138 0.79 28.10 17.41
CA LYS A 138 1.54 27.23 18.31
C LYS A 138 1.20 25.75 18.09
N HIS A 139 -0.07 25.38 18.15
CA HIS A 139 -0.50 23.98 18.00
C HIS A 139 -0.24 23.46 16.59
N TYR A 140 -0.32 24.34 15.58
CA TYR A 140 0.00 23.95 14.22
C TYR A 140 1.50 23.65 14.05
N ALA A 141 2.38 24.50 14.61
CA ALA A 141 3.81 24.27 14.61
C ALA A 141 4.20 22.98 15.36
N GLU A 142 3.59 22.71 16.52
CA GLU A 142 3.78 21.45 17.23
C GLU A 142 3.34 20.24 16.38
N SER A 143 2.22 20.35 15.66
CA SER A 143 1.73 19.30 14.76
C SER A 143 2.66 19.07 13.58
N GLU A 144 3.25 20.14 13.03
CA GLU A 144 4.23 20.05 11.96
C GLU A 144 5.52 19.37 12.42
N GLU A 145 6.02 19.68 13.61
CA GLU A 145 7.20 19.02 14.18
C GLU A 145 6.97 17.53 14.40
N VAL A 146 5.79 17.15 14.90
CA VAL A 146 5.42 15.73 15.03
C VAL A 146 5.33 15.07 13.66
N ALA A 147 4.71 15.71 12.67
CA ALA A 147 4.63 15.20 11.32
C ALA A 147 6.02 14.96 10.69
N LYS A 148 6.96 15.88 10.89
CA LYS A 148 8.36 15.73 10.44
C LYS A 148 9.04 14.53 11.10
N LYS A 149 8.91 14.38 12.41
CA LYS A 149 9.47 13.23 13.15
C LYS A 149 8.93 11.89 12.65
N VAL A 150 7.62 11.82 12.48
CA VAL A 150 6.97 10.59 12.03
C VAL A 150 7.28 10.28 10.57
N LEU A 151 7.30 11.29 9.69
CA LEU A 151 7.46 11.09 8.24
C LEU A 151 8.93 10.93 7.82
N PHE A 152 9.84 11.73 8.39
CA PHE A 152 11.22 11.79 7.92
C PHE A 152 12.22 11.11 8.85
N GLU A 153 11.93 11.06 10.17
CA GLU A 153 12.81 10.43 11.16
C GLU A 153 12.33 9.01 11.54
N ASN A 154 11.23 8.55 10.92
CA ASN A 154 10.61 7.24 11.18
C ASN A 154 10.27 7.01 12.67
N PHE A 155 9.93 8.07 13.39
CA PHE A 155 9.52 7.95 14.78
C PHE A 155 8.18 7.18 14.87
N ARG A 156 8.12 6.13 15.69
CA ARG A 156 6.95 5.24 15.84
C ARG A 156 6.75 4.84 17.30
N LEU A 157 5.49 4.62 17.65
CA LEU A 157 5.09 3.98 18.91
C LEU A 157 4.91 2.47 18.65
N PRO A 158 5.73 1.58 19.22
CA PRO A 158 5.67 0.14 18.94
C PRO A 158 4.29 -0.48 19.22
N SER A 159 3.61 0.02 20.27
CA SER A 159 2.26 -0.43 20.63
C SER A 159 1.21 -0.18 19.55
N LEU A 160 1.46 0.72 18.59
CA LEU A 160 0.52 1.10 17.55
C LEU A 160 0.88 0.55 16.16
N SER A 161 1.80 -0.41 16.06
CA SER A 161 2.28 -0.94 14.78
C SER A 161 1.18 -1.45 13.85
N GLN A 162 0.05 -1.91 14.41
CA GLN A 162 -1.09 -2.42 13.65
C GLN A 162 -2.37 -1.60 13.83
N ALA A 163 -2.31 -0.48 14.54
CA ALA A 163 -3.49 0.34 14.80
C ALA A 163 -3.92 1.08 13.54
N MET A 164 -5.18 0.90 13.13
CA MET A 164 -5.77 1.55 11.96
C MET A 164 -7.04 2.35 12.29
N TYR A 165 -7.55 2.23 13.51
CA TYR A 165 -8.79 2.89 13.93
C TYR A 165 -8.60 3.52 15.30
N TYR A 166 -9.30 4.61 15.55
CA TYR A 166 -9.40 5.22 16.88
C TYR A 166 -10.70 6.02 17.00
N HIS A 167 -11.06 6.30 18.23
CA HIS A 167 -12.12 7.24 18.59
C HIS A 167 -11.78 7.95 19.90
N ALA A 168 -12.43 9.06 20.18
CA ALA A 168 -12.32 9.75 21.45
C ALA A 168 -12.90 8.90 22.58
N ASP A 169 -12.29 8.93 23.76
CA ASP A 169 -12.59 8.04 24.88
C ASP A 169 -14.01 8.19 25.46
N TYR A 170 -14.67 9.32 25.19
CA TYR A 170 -16.07 9.56 25.54
C TYR A 170 -17.07 9.00 24.52
N VAL A 171 -16.60 8.47 23.38
CA VAL A 171 -17.42 7.80 22.36
C VAL A 171 -17.39 6.30 22.63
N ASN A 172 -18.51 5.62 22.42
CA ASN A 172 -18.59 4.16 22.54
C ASN A 172 -19.12 3.55 21.23
N PRO A 173 -18.28 3.45 20.19
CA PRO A 173 -18.68 2.81 18.95
C PRO A 173 -18.79 1.29 19.20
N ARG A 174 -19.88 0.68 18.76
CA ARG A 174 -20.06 -0.77 18.83
C ARG A 174 -19.30 -1.47 17.71
N TRP A 175 -17.97 -1.27 17.71
CA TRP A 175 -17.08 -1.92 16.74
C TRP A 175 -16.68 -3.30 17.26
N GLY A 176 -16.67 -4.30 16.40
CA GLY A 176 -16.10 -5.62 16.72
C GLY A 176 -14.58 -5.66 16.56
N LYS A 177 -13.88 -4.53 16.85
CA LYS A 177 -12.44 -4.39 16.62
C LYS A 177 -11.65 -4.62 17.90
N GLU A 178 -10.45 -5.17 17.77
CA GLU A 178 -9.57 -5.44 18.91
C GLU A 178 -8.92 -4.14 19.39
N LYS A 179 -9.14 -3.85 20.68
CA LYS A 179 -8.51 -2.70 21.35
C LYS A 179 -7.02 -2.94 21.52
N VAL A 180 -6.22 -1.96 21.11
CA VAL A 180 -4.75 -1.98 21.25
C VAL A 180 -4.31 -1.25 22.51
N THR A 181 -4.65 0.05 22.63
CA THR A 181 -4.24 0.90 23.76
C THR A 181 -5.07 2.17 23.83
N LYS A 182 -4.90 2.92 24.93
CA LYS A 182 -5.37 4.30 25.07
C LYS A 182 -4.17 5.23 25.19
N ILE A 183 -4.14 6.31 24.41
CA ILE A 183 -3.14 7.37 24.48
C ILE A 183 -3.88 8.71 24.46
N GLY A 184 -3.62 9.56 25.45
CA GLY A 184 -4.37 10.80 25.61
C GLY A 184 -5.87 10.53 25.74
N GLN A 185 -6.67 11.25 24.96
CA GLN A 185 -8.12 11.09 24.91
C GLN A 185 -8.61 10.15 23.80
N HIS A 186 -7.71 9.38 23.18
CA HIS A 186 -8.04 8.44 22.10
C HIS A 186 -7.82 6.98 22.50
N ILE A 187 -8.73 6.12 22.06
CA ILE A 187 -8.62 4.66 22.16
C ILE A 187 -8.36 4.10 20.77
N PHE A 188 -7.28 3.31 20.63
CA PHE A 188 -6.78 2.79 19.37
C PHE A 188 -7.12 1.31 19.20
N TYR A 189 -7.40 0.91 17.94
CA TYR A 189 -7.83 -0.43 17.58
C TYR A 189 -7.11 -0.93 16.32
N LYS A 190 -6.92 -2.24 16.24
CA LYS A 190 -6.57 -2.96 15.02
C LYS A 190 -7.78 -3.71 14.44
N GLU A 191 -7.62 -4.28 13.28
CA GLU A 191 -8.65 -5.15 12.66
C GLU A 191 -8.91 -6.40 13.48
#